data_fcf78402719e3acda92303b92dd2f3fe
#
_entry.id   fcf78402719e3acda92303b92dd2f3fe
#
_cell.length_a   1.000
_cell.length_b   1.000
_cell.length_c   1.000
_cell.angle_alpha   90.00
_cell.angle_beta   90.00
_cell.angle_gamma   90.00
#
_symmetry.space_group_name_H-M   'P 1'
#
loop_
_entity.id
_entity.type
_entity.pdbx_description
1 polymer ?
#
loop_
_entity_poly.entity_id
_entity_poly.type
_entity_poly.pdbx_seq_one_letter_code
_entity_poly.pdbx_strand_id
1 'polypeptide(L)'
;MKFLKDESLKSQIRETVLKIAQVALEEGTDKESGAMENFLKDGIKDRTRVWWNQAEALNGFYNAWEMTGDEKYKNACLSQWDWIINHQVDKIGGEWWANIDVNGNPDLKEPKGGNWKTSYHSARGCMELLRRSNFLA
;
A
#
# COMPACT_ATOMS: atom_id res chain seq x y z
N MET A 1 1.70 17.71 -7.37
CA MET A 1 1.53 19.06 -6.75
C MET A 1 1.42 20.19 -7.78
N LYS A 2 0.87 19.92 -8.97
CA LYS A 2 0.75 20.92 -10.07
C LYS A 2 -0.13 22.15 -9.72
N PHE A 3 -1.09 21.98 -8.81
CA PHE A 3 -2.06 23.04 -8.50
C PHE A 3 -1.68 23.92 -7.30
N LEU A 4 -0.69 23.52 -6.53
CA LEU A 4 -0.22 24.27 -5.38
C LEU A 4 0.85 25.28 -5.85
N LYS A 5 0.65 26.57 -5.53
CA LYS A 5 1.56 27.65 -5.92
C LYS A 5 2.56 28.03 -4.83
N ASP A 6 2.24 27.77 -3.56
CA ASP A 6 3.09 28.08 -2.42
C ASP A 6 4.24 27.07 -2.29
N GLU A 7 5.46 27.50 -2.55
CA GLU A 7 6.65 26.64 -2.52
C GLU A 7 7.01 26.19 -1.09
N SER A 8 6.75 27.03 -0.08
CA SER A 8 6.96 26.65 1.32
C SER A 8 6.05 25.50 1.73
N LEU A 9 4.77 25.60 1.38
CA LEU A 9 3.79 24.54 1.63
C LEU A 9 4.10 23.26 0.84
N LYS A 10 4.56 23.38 -0.40
CA LYS A 10 5.04 22.22 -1.18
C LYS A 10 6.19 21.49 -0.49
N SER A 11 7.15 22.24 0.04
CA SER A 11 8.28 21.68 0.76
C SER A 11 7.85 20.94 2.01
N GLN A 12 6.97 21.54 2.82
CA GLN A 12 6.43 20.92 4.03
C GLN A 12 5.65 19.64 3.74
N ILE A 13 4.80 19.65 2.70
CA ILE A 13 4.05 18.47 2.27
C ILE A 13 5.03 17.37 1.83
N ARG A 14 6.04 17.73 1.01
CA ARG A 14 7.05 16.77 0.55
C ARG A 14 7.78 16.11 1.71
N GLU A 15 8.25 16.90 2.66
CA GLU A 15 8.93 16.39 3.86
C GLU A 15 8.02 15.46 4.67
N THR A 16 6.76 15.88 4.90
CA THR A 16 5.79 15.11 5.67
C THR A 16 5.49 13.76 5.01
N VAL A 17 5.20 13.73 3.71
CA VAL A 17 4.86 12.47 3.02
C VAL A 17 6.06 11.51 2.94
N LEU A 18 7.28 12.03 2.83
CA LEU A 18 8.49 11.20 2.87
C LEU A 18 8.74 10.61 4.25
N LYS A 19 8.50 11.37 5.33
CA LYS A 19 8.55 10.84 6.70
C LYS A 19 7.51 9.74 6.91
N ILE A 20 6.28 9.94 6.43
CA ILE A 20 5.23 8.91 6.50
C ILE A 20 5.67 7.65 5.75
N ALA A 21 6.19 7.77 4.52
CA ALA A 21 6.65 6.63 3.74
C ALA A 21 7.82 5.90 4.43
N GLN A 22 8.72 6.62 5.06
CA GLN A 22 9.83 6.04 5.81
C GLN A 22 9.34 5.23 7.01
N VAL A 23 8.47 5.81 7.85
CA VAL A 23 7.90 5.11 9.01
C VAL A 23 7.09 3.90 8.58
N ALA A 24 6.27 4.03 7.52
CA ALA A 24 5.52 2.93 6.95
C ALA A 24 6.44 1.77 6.50
N LEU A 25 7.57 2.09 5.86
CA LEU A 25 8.56 1.10 5.45
C LEU A 25 9.27 0.46 6.65
N GLU A 26 9.68 1.24 7.64
CA GLU A 26 10.51 0.77 8.76
C GLU A 26 9.72 0.03 9.83
N GLU A 27 8.51 0.51 10.15
CA GLU A 27 7.71 0.03 11.27
C GLU A 27 6.41 -0.65 10.85
N GLY A 28 5.82 -0.23 9.73
CA GLY A 28 4.52 -0.71 9.23
C GLY A 28 4.61 -1.90 8.30
N THR A 29 5.79 -2.20 7.74
CA THR A 29 5.98 -3.29 6.78
C THR A 29 6.61 -4.51 7.47
N ASP A 30 6.02 -5.66 7.25
CA ASP A 30 6.59 -6.94 7.64
C ASP A 30 7.85 -7.23 6.80
N LYS A 31 8.97 -7.50 7.48
CA LYS A 31 10.27 -7.62 6.83
C LYS A 31 10.46 -8.90 6.03
N GLU A 32 9.70 -9.94 6.34
CA GLU A 32 9.78 -11.23 5.64
C GLU A 32 8.88 -11.25 4.41
N SER A 33 7.62 -10.79 4.57
CA SER A 33 6.62 -10.86 3.52
C SER A 33 6.56 -9.61 2.64
N GLY A 34 7.06 -8.47 3.11
CA GLY A 34 6.90 -7.18 2.44
C GLY A 34 5.51 -6.57 2.54
N ALA A 35 4.58 -7.23 3.23
CA ALA A 35 3.20 -6.78 3.36
C ALA A 35 3.04 -5.68 4.42
N MET A 36 2.13 -4.74 4.19
CA MET A 36 1.76 -3.73 5.19
C MET A 36 0.95 -4.37 6.31
N GLU A 37 1.34 -4.11 7.55
CA GLU A 37 0.58 -4.46 8.75
C GLU A 37 -0.53 -3.44 9.03
N ASN A 38 -1.54 -3.83 9.83
CA ASN A 38 -2.71 -2.97 10.02
C ASN A 38 -2.38 -1.70 10.82
N PHE A 39 -1.88 -1.86 12.04
CA PHE A 39 -1.49 -0.72 12.87
C PHE A 39 -0.48 -1.09 13.96
N LEU A 40 0.18 -0.06 14.48
CA LEU A 40 0.93 -0.07 15.74
C LEU A 40 0.35 1.00 16.65
N LYS A 41 -0.15 0.60 17.82
CA LYS A 41 -0.71 1.52 18.82
C LYS A 41 -0.34 1.07 20.23
N ASP A 42 0.19 1.97 21.03
CA ASP A 42 0.57 1.72 22.43
C ASP A 42 1.46 0.47 22.60
N GLY A 43 2.36 0.23 21.67
CA GLY A 43 3.25 -0.94 21.64
C GLY A 43 2.58 -2.24 21.17
N ILE A 44 1.29 -2.22 20.90
CA ILE A 44 0.53 -3.36 20.37
C ILE A 44 0.50 -3.28 18.84
N LYS A 45 0.99 -4.32 18.19
CA LYS A 45 1.03 -4.43 16.73
C LYS A 45 -0.07 -5.38 16.25
N ASP A 46 -0.99 -4.85 15.45
CA ASP A 46 -1.95 -5.67 14.70
C ASP A 46 -1.34 -6.03 13.35
N ARG A 47 -1.02 -7.31 13.20
CA ARG A 47 -0.35 -7.84 12.02
C ARG A 47 -1.33 -8.34 10.93
N THR A 48 -2.61 -8.04 11.04
CA THR A 48 -3.58 -8.32 9.98
C THR A 48 -3.20 -7.57 8.70
N ARG A 49 -3.35 -8.20 7.55
CA ARG A 49 -3.11 -7.59 6.24
C ARG A 49 -4.44 -7.13 5.67
N VAL A 50 -4.78 -5.87 5.92
CA VAL A 50 -6.05 -5.28 5.48
C VAL A 50 -5.91 -4.76 4.05
N TRP A 51 -6.87 -5.00 3.18
CA TRP A 51 -6.82 -4.72 1.73
C TRP A 51 -6.46 -3.27 1.38
N TRP A 52 -7.04 -2.31 2.07
CA TRP A 52 -6.83 -0.90 1.75
C TRP A 52 -5.42 -0.42 2.16
N ASN A 53 -4.86 -0.95 3.25
CA ASN A 53 -3.49 -0.67 3.65
C ASN A 53 -2.50 -1.13 2.56
N GLN A 54 -2.74 -2.31 1.99
CA GLN A 54 -1.89 -2.84 0.92
C GLN A 54 -1.94 -1.94 -0.32
N ALA A 55 -3.14 -1.52 -0.73
CA ALA A 55 -3.34 -0.64 -1.88
C ALA A 55 -2.72 0.75 -1.69
N GLU A 56 -2.87 1.35 -0.50
CA GLU A 56 -2.31 2.67 -0.22
C GLU A 56 -0.78 2.61 -0.04
N ALA A 57 -0.23 1.52 0.50
CA ALA A 57 1.21 1.30 0.58
C ALA A 57 1.88 1.28 -0.80
N LEU A 58 1.27 0.61 -1.79
CA LEU A 58 1.74 0.64 -3.18
C LEU A 58 1.91 2.07 -3.68
N ASN A 59 0.86 2.88 -3.54
CA ASN A 59 0.89 4.27 -4.00
C ASN A 59 1.88 5.11 -3.18
N GLY A 60 1.94 4.90 -1.89
CA GLY A 60 2.84 5.62 -0.98
C GLY A 60 4.31 5.37 -1.31
N PHE A 61 4.70 4.11 -1.45
CA PHE A 61 6.08 3.75 -1.80
C PHE A 61 6.45 4.17 -3.23
N TYR A 62 5.55 4.00 -4.19
CA TYR A 62 5.78 4.50 -5.54
C TYR A 62 5.99 6.01 -5.57
N ASN A 63 5.15 6.78 -4.84
CA ASN A 63 5.32 8.23 -4.68
C ASN A 63 6.69 8.60 -4.07
N ALA A 64 7.09 7.90 -3.01
CA ALA A 64 8.35 8.17 -2.35
C ALA A 64 9.54 7.89 -3.29
N TRP A 65 9.48 6.83 -4.08
CA TRP A 65 10.48 6.55 -5.10
C TRP A 65 10.54 7.64 -6.17
N GLU A 66 9.41 8.03 -6.77
CA GLU A 66 9.39 9.12 -7.77
C GLU A 66 9.92 10.45 -7.21
N MET A 67 9.71 10.71 -5.93
CA MET A 67 10.14 11.94 -5.29
C MET A 67 11.65 11.95 -4.93
N THR A 68 12.23 10.79 -4.66
CA THR A 68 13.58 10.66 -4.10
C THR A 68 14.58 9.98 -5.03
N GLY A 69 14.13 9.10 -5.91
CA GLY A 69 14.97 8.17 -6.65
C GLY A 69 15.58 7.06 -5.80
N ASP A 70 15.21 6.95 -4.51
CA ASP A 70 15.76 5.94 -3.61
C ASP A 70 15.13 4.56 -3.87
N GLU A 71 15.97 3.64 -4.34
CA GLU A 71 15.56 2.28 -4.72
C GLU A 71 14.92 1.47 -3.58
N LYS A 72 15.12 1.83 -2.31
CA LYS A 72 14.45 1.16 -1.19
C LYS A 72 12.92 1.25 -1.31
N TYR A 73 12.39 2.38 -1.76
CA TYR A 73 10.96 2.57 -1.95
C TYR A 73 10.41 1.83 -3.17
N LYS A 74 11.19 1.76 -4.25
CA LYS A 74 10.85 0.93 -5.41
C LYS A 74 10.78 -0.54 -5.02
N ASN A 75 11.80 -1.04 -4.32
CA ASN A 75 11.85 -2.41 -3.86
C ASN A 75 10.69 -2.72 -2.90
N ALA A 76 10.35 -1.80 -2.00
CA ALA A 76 9.17 -1.93 -1.13
C ALA A 76 7.87 -2.01 -1.93
N CYS A 77 7.71 -1.18 -2.96
CA CYS A 77 6.54 -1.21 -3.83
C CYS A 77 6.45 -2.55 -4.59
N LEU A 78 7.55 -3.06 -5.12
CA LEU A 78 7.60 -4.34 -5.83
C LEU A 78 7.29 -5.52 -4.91
N SER A 79 7.88 -5.56 -3.71
CA SER A 79 7.58 -6.60 -2.71
C SER A 79 6.12 -6.56 -2.27
N GLN A 80 5.58 -5.36 -2.05
CA GLN A 80 4.16 -5.16 -1.71
C GLN A 80 3.24 -5.66 -2.83
N TRP A 81 3.58 -5.37 -4.10
CA TRP A 81 2.82 -5.85 -5.25
C TRP A 81 2.86 -7.37 -5.38
N ASP A 82 4.05 -7.95 -5.25
CA ASP A 82 4.24 -9.41 -5.30
C ASP A 82 3.42 -10.11 -4.21
N TRP A 83 3.44 -9.57 -2.99
CA TRP A 83 2.63 -10.09 -1.90
C TRP A 83 1.12 -9.99 -2.21
N ILE A 84 0.65 -8.87 -2.74
CA ILE A 84 -0.76 -8.66 -3.10
C ILE A 84 -1.24 -9.69 -4.11
N ILE A 85 -0.51 -9.90 -5.21
CA ILE A 85 -0.92 -10.84 -6.26
C ILE A 85 -0.90 -12.30 -5.80
N ASN A 86 -0.10 -12.62 -4.80
CA ASN A 86 0.02 -13.99 -4.29
C ASN A 86 -0.91 -14.31 -3.12
N HIS A 87 -1.36 -13.30 -2.36
CA HIS A 87 -2.15 -13.51 -1.15
C HIS A 87 -3.46 -12.72 -1.11
N GLN A 88 -3.44 -11.43 -1.48
CA GLN A 88 -4.63 -10.57 -1.33
C GLN A 88 -5.65 -10.79 -2.45
N VAL A 89 -5.20 -11.11 -3.67
CA VAL A 89 -6.08 -11.32 -4.82
C VAL A 89 -6.73 -12.71 -4.77
N ASP A 90 -8.06 -12.77 -4.80
CA ASP A 90 -8.76 -14.02 -5.06
C ASP A 90 -8.73 -14.36 -6.55
N LYS A 91 -7.87 -15.30 -6.93
CA LYS A 91 -7.66 -15.70 -8.33
C LYS A 91 -8.82 -16.52 -8.91
N ILE A 92 -9.75 -16.98 -8.08
CA ILE A 92 -10.91 -17.81 -8.50
C ILE A 92 -12.18 -16.95 -8.55
N GLY A 93 -12.49 -16.29 -7.43
CA GLY A 93 -13.74 -15.52 -7.29
C GLY A 93 -13.60 -14.04 -7.65
N GLY A 94 -12.39 -13.59 -8.00
CA GLY A 94 -12.10 -12.18 -8.28
C GLY A 94 -12.12 -11.31 -7.01
N GLU A 95 -11.74 -10.04 -7.17
CA GLU A 95 -11.57 -9.04 -6.12
C GLU A 95 -10.45 -9.44 -5.11
N TRP A 96 -10.17 -8.56 -4.19
CA TRP A 96 -9.22 -8.80 -3.10
C TRP A 96 -9.94 -9.28 -1.84
N TRP A 97 -9.34 -10.20 -1.12
CA TRP A 97 -9.78 -10.55 0.22
C TRP A 97 -9.74 -9.31 1.13
N ALA A 98 -10.68 -9.20 2.08
CA ALA A 98 -10.71 -8.07 3.00
C ALA A 98 -9.52 -8.09 3.95
N ASN A 99 -9.31 -9.22 4.60
CA ASN A 99 -8.26 -9.43 5.59
C ASN A 99 -7.50 -10.73 5.29
N ILE A 100 -6.19 -10.67 5.49
CA ILE A 100 -5.29 -11.84 5.44
C ILE A 100 -4.59 -11.92 6.79
N ASP A 101 -4.46 -13.12 7.34
CA ASP A 101 -3.72 -13.33 8.59
C ASP A 101 -2.20 -13.30 8.40
N VAL A 102 -1.44 -13.44 9.49
CA VAL A 102 0.03 -13.43 9.47
C VAL A 102 0.64 -14.59 8.69
N ASN A 103 -0.12 -15.66 8.47
CA ASN A 103 0.31 -16.86 7.75
C ASN A 103 -0.06 -16.82 6.26
N GLY A 104 -0.68 -15.73 5.79
CA GLY A 104 -1.10 -15.57 4.41
C GLY A 104 -2.48 -16.17 4.08
N ASN A 105 -3.30 -16.52 5.08
CA ASN A 105 -4.61 -17.09 4.88
C ASN A 105 -5.70 -16.01 4.88
N PRO A 106 -6.65 -16.03 3.93
CA PRO A 106 -7.76 -15.10 3.90
C PRO A 106 -8.78 -15.38 5.02
N ASP A 107 -9.31 -14.32 5.61
CA ASP A 107 -10.49 -14.43 6.49
C ASP A 107 -11.75 -14.61 5.64
N LEU A 108 -12.21 -15.85 5.53
CA LEU A 108 -13.39 -16.20 4.73
C LEU A 108 -14.72 -15.73 5.36
N LYS A 109 -14.71 -15.23 6.59
CA LYS A 109 -15.90 -14.68 7.25
C LYS A 109 -16.16 -13.24 6.83
N GLU A 110 -15.13 -12.54 6.41
CA GLU A 110 -15.23 -11.16 5.94
C GLU A 110 -15.63 -11.13 4.46
N PRO A 111 -16.66 -10.37 4.10
CA PRO A 111 -17.09 -10.27 2.72
C PRO A 111 -16.06 -9.52 1.86
N LYS A 112 -15.91 -9.94 0.61
CA LYS A 112 -15.07 -9.24 -0.38
C LYS A 112 -15.69 -7.94 -0.91
N GLY A 113 -16.94 -7.66 -0.56
CA GLY A 113 -17.65 -6.43 -0.90
C GLY A 113 -18.71 -6.09 0.13
N GLY A 114 -18.88 -4.81 0.43
CA GLY A 114 -19.83 -4.35 1.44
C GLY A 114 -19.75 -2.85 1.65
N ASN A 115 -20.46 -2.35 2.66
CA ASN A 115 -20.55 -0.92 2.94
C ASN A 115 -19.18 -0.27 3.23
N TRP A 116 -18.25 -1.03 3.80
CA TRP A 116 -16.91 -0.55 4.17
C TRP A 116 -15.83 -1.08 3.23
N LYS A 117 -15.99 -2.29 2.70
CA LYS A 117 -15.06 -2.84 1.72
C LYS A 117 -15.63 -2.67 0.32
N THR A 118 -15.13 -1.66 -0.37
CA THR A 118 -15.40 -1.42 -1.79
C THR A 118 -14.14 -1.63 -2.61
N SER A 119 -14.26 -1.72 -3.93
CA SER A 119 -13.12 -1.77 -4.85
C SER A 119 -12.37 -0.45 -4.99
N TYR A 120 -12.76 0.60 -4.28
CA TYR A 120 -12.14 1.93 -4.41
C TYR A 120 -10.62 1.88 -4.23
N HIS A 121 -10.14 1.34 -3.12
CA HIS A 121 -8.70 1.32 -2.82
C HIS A 121 -7.94 0.38 -3.77
N SER A 122 -8.44 -0.83 -4.00
CA SER A 122 -7.80 -1.81 -4.91
C SER A 122 -7.75 -1.28 -6.34
N ALA A 123 -8.88 -0.80 -6.87
CA ALA A 123 -8.93 -0.25 -8.23
C ALA A 123 -8.07 1.02 -8.36
N ARG A 124 -8.17 1.97 -7.42
CA ARG A 124 -7.35 3.19 -7.43
C ARG A 124 -5.86 2.85 -7.36
N GLY A 125 -5.46 1.93 -6.47
CA GLY A 125 -4.08 1.50 -6.35
C GLY A 125 -3.51 0.99 -7.67
N CYS A 126 -4.22 0.05 -8.31
CA CYS A 126 -3.82 -0.51 -9.59
C CYS A 126 -3.80 0.54 -10.72
N MET A 127 -4.84 1.37 -10.82
CA MET A 127 -4.92 2.39 -11.88
C MET A 127 -3.82 3.45 -11.75
N GLU A 128 -3.49 3.89 -10.54
CA GLU A 128 -2.40 4.84 -10.33
C GLU A 128 -1.04 4.26 -10.73
N LEU A 129 -0.76 3.02 -10.39
CA LEU A 129 0.46 2.35 -10.84
C LEU A 129 0.51 2.20 -12.36
N LEU A 130 -0.56 1.73 -13.00
CA LEU A 130 -0.63 1.58 -14.45
C LEU A 130 -0.42 2.93 -15.15
N ARG A 131 -1.08 3.98 -14.69
CA ARG A 131 -0.96 5.32 -15.26
C ARG A 131 0.46 5.89 -15.17
N ARG A 132 1.21 5.55 -14.13
CA ARG A 132 2.50 6.18 -13.78
C ARG A 132 3.70 5.37 -14.23
N SER A 133 3.58 4.05 -14.26
CA SER A 133 4.72 3.16 -14.51
C SER A 133 5.05 2.93 -15.98
N ASN A 134 4.25 3.48 -16.90
CA ASN A 134 4.37 3.16 -18.35
C ASN A 134 4.43 1.65 -18.63
N PHE A 135 3.80 0.82 -17.79
CA PHE A 135 3.78 -0.64 -17.94
C PHE A 135 3.10 -1.12 -19.22
N LEU A 136 2.53 -0.20 -20.00
CA LEU A 136 1.88 -0.49 -21.28
C LEU A 136 2.65 0.06 -22.48
N ALA A 137 3.90 0.49 -22.28
CA ALA A 137 4.79 0.93 -23.37
C ALA A 137 5.68 -0.21 -23.84
#